data_32db73a4de1deb4f8856d99c7ae596fd
#
_entry.id   32db73a4de1deb4f8856d99c7ae596fd
#
_cell.length_a   1.000
_cell.length_b   1.000
_cell.length_c   1.000
_cell.angle_alpha   90.00
_cell.angle_beta   90.00
_cell.angle_gamma   90.00
#
_symmetry.space_group_name_H-M   'P 1'
#
loop_
_entity.id
_entity.type
_entity.pdbx_description
1 polymer ?
#
loop_
_entity_poly.entity_id
_entity_poly.type
_entity_poly.pdbx_seq_one_letter_code
_entity_poly.pdbx_strand_id
1 'polypeptide(L)'
;MFQSFSESPQKTNKVTARLGMNLAVLVLTAMGLCACANKGNVSFNQQINFAPPSAATNPDPLVSGPKAIADTLAKGGYIIYLRHGRTQYDQLERERDNRKNGSFDLAKCETQRQLSDEGRLEMKVAGEQFRLARLPLDQIYSSRYCRAIESAAFFVDGAQATQSLSGEGDFGIDPSIKGRVQAFLAQRPAAGKNHFMMAHGGIFWLSTGFAIQEGHTVVLDPANPKVIVARIGPNEWGAVAQARQ
;
A
#
# COMPACT_ATOMS: atom_id res chain seq x y z
N MET A 1 52.23 -26.64 7.88
CA MET A 1 51.88 -27.32 9.13
C MET A 1 50.44 -27.76 9.02
N PHE A 2 50.24 -29.02 8.76
CA PHE A 2 48.94 -29.70 8.65
C PHE A 2 48.45 -30.05 10.06
N GLN A 3 47.15 -29.83 10.32
CA GLN A 3 46.43 -30.63 11.32
C GLN A 3 44.99 -30.85 10.87
N SER A 4 44.72 -32.08 10.58
CA SER A 4 43.44 -32.76 10.45
C SER A 4 42.91 -33.16 11.82
N PHE A 5 41.61 -33.17 12.01
CA PHE A 5 40.83 -33.99 12.99
C PHE A 5 39.36 -33.78 12.66
N SER A 6 38.59 -34.69 12.48
CA SER A 6 38.26 -36.12 12.69
C SER A 6 36.77 -36.13 12.96
N GLU A 7 36.09 -36.93 12.16
CA GLU A 7 34.64 -37.25 12.28
C GLU A 7 34.37 -38.04 13.58
N SER A 8 33.16 -37.93 14.08
CA SER A 8 32.57 -38.90 14.99
C SER A 8 31.06 -39.07 14.79
N PRO A 9 30.47 -40.23 15.10
CA PRO A 9 29.39 -40.77 14.31
C PRO A 9 28.00 -40.66 14.92
N GLN A 10 26.99 -40.85 14.06
CA GLN A 10 25.55 -40.95 14.33
C GLN A 10 25.22 -42.05 15.35
N LYS A 11 24.26 -41.74 16.22
CA LYS A 11 23.45 -42.71 16.97
C LYS A 11 22.01 -42.72 16.47
N THR A 12 21.69 -43.83 15.84
CA THR A 12 20.33 -44.23 15.49
C THR A 12 19.63 -44.81 16.71
N ASN A 13 18.46 -44.28 17.09
CA ASN A 13 17.55 -44.96 18.02
C ASN A 13 16.30 -45.40 17.26
N LYS A 14 16.22 -46.73 17.06
CA LYS A 14 15.00 -47.44 16.69
C LYS A 14 14.13 -47.60 17.95
N VAL A 15 12.89 -47.13 17.88
CA VAL A 15 11.87 -47.55 18.84
C VAL A 15 10.77 -48.27 18.06
N THR A 16 10.70 -49.54 18.35
CA THR A 16 9.66 -50.48 17.96
C THR A 16 8.43 -50.30 18.88
N ALA A 17 7.27 -50.07 18.36
CA ALA A 17 6.03 -50.15 19.13
C ALA A 17 5.09 -51.17 18.51
N ARG A 18 4.53 -52.00 19.41
CA ARG A 18 3.76 -53.21 19.21
C ARG A 18 2.32 -52.88 18.77
N LEU A 19 1.81 -53.82 17.96
CA LEU A 19 0.41 -54.03 17.59
C LEU A 19 -0.46 -54.27 18.85
N GLY A 20 -1.65 -53.67 18.83
CA GLY A 20 -2.80 -54.08 19.63
C GLY A 20 -4.04 -54.07 18.76
N MET A 21 -4.44 -55.26 18.40
CA MET A 21 -5.61 -55.57 17.57
C MET A 21 -6.82 -55.70 18.50
N ASN A 22 -7.90 -54.96 18.25
CA ASN A 22 -9.23 -55.36 18.72
C ASN A 22 -10.27 -55.12 17.65
N LEU A 23 -10.85 -56.24 17.29
CA LEU A 23 -11.87 -56.47 16.30
C LEU A 23 -13.25 -56.24 16.95
N ALA A 24 -14.06 -55.36 16.37
CA ALA A 24 -15.49 -55.39 16.57
C ALA A 24 -16.21 -55.10 15.27
N VAL A 25 -16.77 -56.15 14.70
CA VAL A 25 -17.64 -56.14 13.54
C VAL A 25 -19.01 -55.62 13.96
N LEU A 26 -19.53 -54.60 13.31
CA LEU A 26 -20.96 -54.33 13.26
C LEU A 26 -21.35 -53.99 11.82
N VAL A 27 -22.04 -54.96 11.20
CA VAL A 27 -22.68 -54.82 9.90
C VAL A 27 -24.00 -54.11 10.12
N LEU A 28 -24.21 -52.97 9.48
CA LEU A 28 -25.50 -52.36 9.26
C LEU A 28 -25.58 -51.86 7.81
N THR A 29 -26.34 -52.62 7.04
CA THR A 29 -26.81 -52.29 5.70
C THR A 29 -27.81 -51.13 5.78
N ALA A 30 -27.53 -50.05 5.09
CA ALA A 30 -28.55 -49.09 4.68
C ALA A 30 -28.25 -48.59 3.28
N MET A 31 -29.22 -48.82 2.44
CA MET A 31 -29.27 -48.44 1.03
C MET A 31 -29.20 -46.96 0.81
N GLY A 32 -28.47 -46.60 -0.21
CA GLY A 32 -28.81 -45.65 -1.25
C GLY A 32 -29.12 -44.21 -0.85
N LEU A 33 -28.25 -43.36 -1.26
CA LEU A 33 -28.59 -42.12 -2.00
C LEU A 33 -27.27 -41.55 -2.54
N CYS A 34 -27.12 -41.75 -3.83
CA CYS A 34 -26.05 -41.09 -4.60
C CYS A 34 -26.38 -39.59 -4.62
N ALA A 35 -25.91 -38.85 -3.63
CA ALA A 35 -25.87 -37.40 -3.70
C ALA A 35 -24.65 -37.00 -4.53
N CYS A 36 -24.91 -36.72 -5.80
CA CYS A 36 -23.97 -36.00 -6.63
C CYS A 36 -23.60 -34.72 -5.90
N ALA A 37 -22.42 -34.71 -5.27
CA ALA A 37 -21.79 -33.50 -4.79
C ALA A 37 -21.53 -32.62 -6.01
N ASN A 38 -22.46 -31.72 -6.25
CA ASN A 38 -22.30 -30.62 -7.17
C ASN A 38 -21.07 -29.82 -6.67
N LYS A 39 -19.94 -30.05 -7.31
CA LYS A 39 -18.79 -29.15 -7.15
C LYS A 39 -19.24 -27.79 -7.68
N GLY A 40 -19.82 -27.00 -6.81
CA GLY A 40 -20.13 -25.63 -7.10
C GLY A 40 -18.85 -24.97 -7.59
N ASN A 41 -18.78 -24.72 -8.89
CA ASN A 41 -17.86 -23.74 -9.44
C ASN A 41 -18.19 -22.44 -8.73
N VAL A 42 -17.40 -22.11 -7.70
CA VAL A 42 -17.38 -20.78 -7.17
C VAL A 42 -16.77 -19.92 -8.27
N SER A 43 -17.65 -19.34 -9.07
CA SER A 43 -17.28 -18.34 -10.05
C SER A 43 -16.67 -17.17 -9.28
N PHE A 44 -15.34 -17.11 -9.26
CA PHE A 44 -14.56 -15.97 -8.77
C PHE A 44 -14.73 -14.78 -9.74
N ASN A 45 -15.96 -14.37 -9.99
CA ASN A 45 -16.27 -13.20 -10.79
C ASN A 45 -16.90 -12.09 -9.93
N GLN A 46 -16.42 -11.93 -8.70
CA GLN A 46 -16.58 -10.65 -8.03
C GLN A 46 -15.48 -9.73 -8.55
N GLN A 47 -15.81 -9.03 -9.63
CA GLN A 47 -15.12 -7.80 -9.99
C GLN A 47 -15.22 -6.86 -8.80
N ILE A 48 -14.18 -6.81 -7.97
CA ILE A 48 -14.04 -5.73 -7.01
C ILE A 48 -13.73 -4.50 -7.85
N ASN A 49 -14.78 -3.81 -8.26
CA ASN A 49 -14.67 -2.48 -8.81
C ASN A 49 -14.11 -1.59 -7.71
N PHE A 50 -12.81 -1.32 -7.72
CA PHE A 50 -12.19 -0.22 -6.98
C PHE A 50 -12.54 1.13 -7.60
N ALA A 51 -13.74 1.31 -8.12
CA ALA A 51 -14.28 2.64 -8.23
C ALA A 51 -14.41 3.13 -6.77
N PRO A 52 -13.78 4.23 -6.37
CA PRO A 52 -14.07 4.81 -5.07
C PRO A 52 -15.59 4.97 -5.02
N PRO A 53 -16.25 4.61 -3.91
CA PRO A 53 -17.68 4.79 -3.80
C PRO A 53 -17.99 6.22 -4.22
N SER A 54 -18.91 6.38 -5.17
CA SER A 54 -19.34 7.68 -5.63
C SER A 54 -19.74 8.46 -4.40
N ALA A 55 -19.04 9.57 -4.14
CA ALA A 55 -19.33 10.50 -3.07
C ALA A 55 -19.49 9.86 -1.67
N ALA A 56 -18.64 8.89 -1.26
CA ALA A 56 -18.37 8.73 0.15
C ALA A 56 -17.90 10.11 0.61
N THR A 57 -18.72 10.78 1.39
CA THR A 57 -18.47 12.14 1.86
C THR A 57 -17.15 12.11 2.64
N ASN A 58 -16.07 12.42 1.94
CA ASN A 58 -14.82 12.68 2.61
C ASN A 58 -15.11 13.79 3.62
N PRO A 59 -14.74 13.64 4.89
CA PRO A 59 -14.96 14.71 5.86
C PRO A 59 -14.25 15.98 5.39
N ASP A 60 -14.83 17.12 5.74
CA ASP A 60 -14.16 18.39 5.52
C ASP A 60 -12.82 18.40 6.27
N PRO A 61 -11.78 18.98 5.68
CA PRO A 61 -10.49 19.08 6.35
C PRO A 61 -10.59 20.06 7.52
N LEU A 62 -9.84 19.81 8.60
CA LEU A 62 -9.78 20.70 9.77
C LEU A 62 -9.16 22.06 9.42
N VAL A 63 -8.27 22.08 8.43
CA VAL A 63 -7.52 23.26 8.00
C VAL A 63 -7.72 23.45 6.51
N SER A 64 -8.05 24.66 6.11
CA SER A 64 -8.24 25.05 4.71
C SER A 64 -7.56 26.40 4.43
N GLY A 65 -7.24 26.60 3.15
CA GLY A 65 -6.53 27.78 2.67
C GLY A 65 -5.01 27.69 2.82
N PRO A 66 -4.27 28.28 1.85
CA PRO A 66 -2.83 28.08 1.70
C PRO A 66 -2.01 28.45 2.94
N LYS A 67 -2.33 29.59 3.56
CA LYS A 67 -1.59 30.06 4.73
C LYS A 67 -1.77 29.16 5.95
N ALA A 68 -2.98 28.76 6.26
CA ALA A 68 -3.28 27.89 7.39
C ALA A 68 -2.65 26.49 7.20
N ILE A 69 -2.67 25.96 5.98
CA ILE A 69 -1.99 24.72 5.61
C ILE A 69 -0.46 24.87 5.77
N ALA A 70 0.11 25.95 5.25
CA ALA A 70 1.54 26.23 5.34
C ALA A 70 2.01 26.34 6.80
N ASP A 71 1.28 27.07 7.64
CA ASP A 71 1.57 27.23 9.07
C ASP A 71 1.44 25.89 9.83
N THR A 72 0.46 25.08 9.47
CA THR A 72 0.27 23.75 10.07
C THR A 72 1.42 22.83 9.74
N LEU A 73 1.80 22.72 8.47
CA LEU A 73 2.89 21.88 8.03
C LEU A 73 4.27 22.37 8.52
N ALA A 74 4.41 23.67 8.76
CA ALA A 74 5.62 24.26 9.34
C ALA A 74 5.87 23.85 10.78
N LYS A 75 4.79 23.64 11.56
CA LYS A 75 4.86 23.15 12.95
C LYS A 75 5.33 21.71 13.03
N GLY A 76 5.09 20.92 11.97
CA GLY A 76 5.36 19.49 11.95
C GLY A 76 4.37 18.67 12.78
N GLY A 77 4.64 17.38 12.87
CA GLY A 77 3.81 16.40 13.61
C GLY A 77 2.82 15.64 12.73
N TYR A 78 2.86 15.83 11.42
CA TYR A 78 1.87 15.30 10.49
C TYR A 78 2.46 14.30 9.50
N ILE A 79 1.57 13.53 8.88
CA ILE A 79 1.87 12.71 7.71
C ILE A 79 1.36 13.44 6.47
N ILE A 80 2.26 13.69 5.53
CA ILE A 80 1.95 14.23 4.20
C ILE A 80 1.84 13.04 3.27
N TYR A 81 0.61 12.53 3.08
CA TYR A 81 0.33 11.38 2.23
C TYR A 81 -0.08 11.83 0.84
N LEU A 82 0.67 11.41 -0.17
CA LEU A 82 0.39 11.71 -1.58
C LEU A 82 0.03 10.43 -2.32
N ARG A 83 -0.97 10.51 -3.17
CA ARG A 83 -1.19 9.51 -4.20
C ARG A 83 -0.34 9.85 -5.42
N HIS A 84 0.30 8.83 -6.01
CA HIS A 84 1.06 8.99 -7.27
C HIS A 84 0.29 9.78 -8.31
N GLY A 85 0.98 10.39 -9.27
CA GLY A 85 0.41 11.16 -10.35
C GLY A 85 -0.52 10.37 -11.26
N ARG A 86 -1.17 11.06 -12.19
CA ARG A 86 -2.05 10.43 -13.20
C ARG A 86 -1.31 9.37 -13.98
N THR A 87 -2.01 8.28 -14.26
CA THR A 87 -1.46 7.13 -14.95
C THR A 87 -2.14 6.91 -16.29
N GLN A 88 -1.46 6.21 -17.20
CA GLN A 88 -2.01 5.79 -18.48
C GLN A 88 -3.14 4.79 -18.25
N TYR A 89 -4.36 5.23 -18.53
CA TYR A 89 -5.55 4.45 -18.20
C TYR A 89 -5.67 3.16 -19.02
N ASP A 90 -5.24 3.17 -20.26
CA ASP A 90 -5.17 2.01 -21.16
C ASP A 90 -4.24 0.89 -20.64
N GLN A 91 -3.27 1.22 -19.79
CA GLN A 91 -2.37 0.24 -19.20
C GLN A 91 -2.95 -0.48 -17.98
N LEU A 92 -4.13 -0.08 -17.49
CA LEU A 92 -4.75 -0.69 -16.30
C LEU A 92 -5.09 -2.16 -16.53
N GLU A 93 -5.71 -2.48 -17.66
CA GLU A 93 -6.05 -3.87 -18.00
C GLU A 93 -4.80 -4.70 -18.22
N ARG A 94 -3.77 -4.15 -18.88
CA ARG A 94 -2.49 -4.83 -19.04
C ARG A 94 -1.84 -5.17 -17.69
N GLU A 95 -1.82 -4.24 -16.73
CA GLU A 95 -1.29 -4.52 -15.38
C GLU A 95 -2.11 -5.62 -14.69
N ARG A 96 -3.43 -5.60 -14.82
CA ARG A 96 -4.32 -6.66 -14.28
C ARG A 96 -4.02 -8.02 -14.89
N ASP A 97 -3.83 -8.07 -16.21
CA ASP A 97 -3.53 -9.33 -16.90
C ASP A 97 -2.14 -9.84 -16.55
N ASN A 98 -1.14 -8.98 -16.43
CA ASN A 98 0.19 -9.35 -15.95
C ASN A 98 0.14 -9.98 -14.55
N ARG A 99 -0.72 -9.48 -13.66
CA ARG A 99 -0.92 -10.07 -12.34
C ARG A 99 -1.58 -11.44 -12.40
N LYS A 100 -2.63 -11.59 -13.23
CA LYS A 100 -3.35 -12.86 -13.39
C LYS A 100 -2.48 -13.96 -13.97
N ASN A 101 -1.61 -13.65 -14.91
CA ASN A 101 -0.76 -14.61 -15.60
C ASN A 101 0.63 -14.79 -14.97
N GLY A 102 0.91 -14.09 -13.86
CA GLY A 102 2.16 -14.19 -13.12
C GLY A 102 3.35 -13.43 -13.75
N SER A 103 3.13 -12.63 -14.78
CA SER A 103 4.20 -11.82 -15.40
C SER A 103 4.42 -10.45 -14.74
N PHE A 104 3.60 -10.09 -13.76
CA PHE A 104 3.81 -8.87 -12.99
C PHE A 104 5.05 -8.96 -12.11
N ASP A 105 5.93 -7.97 -12.24
CA ASP A 105 7.16 -7.87 -11.47
C ASP A 105 7.39 -6.41 -11.03
N LEU A 106 7.54 -6.18 -9.74
CA LEU A 106 7.82 -4.85 -9.19
C LEU A 106 9.19 -4.29 -9.61
N ALA A 107 10.14 -5.15 -9.97
CA ALA A 107 11.43 -4.73 -10.49
C ALA A 107 11.37 -4.30 -11.97
N LYS A 108 10.26 -4.60 -12.65
CA LYS A 108 10.09 -4.36 -14.09
C LYS A 108 8.96 -3.38 -14.33
N CYS A 109 9.31 -2.12 -14.55
CA CYS A 109 8.32 -1.05 -14.73
C CYS A 109 7.40 -1.28 -15.94
N GLU A 110 7.86 -1.95 -16.99
CA GLU A 110 7.08 -2.29 -18.16
C GLU A 110 5.91 -3.26 -17.88
N THR A 111 5.97 -4.01 -16.78
CA THR A 111 4.86 -4.88 -16.33
C THR A 111 3.80 -4.15 -15.53
N GLN A 112 4.05 -2.89 -15.20
CA GLN A 112 3.22 -2.05 -14.37
C GLN A 112 2.55 -0.94 -15.19
N ARG A 113 1.47 -0.37 -14.66
CA ARG A 113 0.89 0.86 -15.18
C ARG A 113 1.81 2.05 -14.85
N GLN A 114 2.17 2.82 -15.86
CA GLN A 114 3.07 3.97 -15.76
C GLN A 114 2.31 5.28 -15.58
N LEU A 115 3.00 6.33 -15.17
CA LEU A 115 2.47 7.69 -15.24
C LEU A 115 2.16 8.07 -16.70
N SER A 116 1.13 8.86 -16.91
CA SER A 116 0.94 9.55 -18.18
C SER A 116 1.89 10.75 -18.30
N ASP A 117 2.06 11.29 -19.51
CA ASP A 117 2.91 12.46 -19.69
C ASP A 117 2.35 13.68 -18.95
N GLU A 118 1.02 13.84 -18.94
CA GLU A 118 0.33 14.86 -18.14
C GLU A 118 0.57 14.66 -16.65
N GLY A 119 0.50 13.38 -16.20
CA GLY A 119 0.77 13.05 -14.80
C GLY A 119 2.21 13.36 -14.38
N ARG A 120 3.19 13.10 -15.25
CA ARG A 120 4.60 13.47 -15.03
C ARG A 120 4.76 14.97 -14.91
N LEU A 121 4.17 15.72 -15.85
CA LEU A 121 4.25 17.19 -15.85
C LEU A 121 3.59 17.77 -14.59
N GLU A 122 2.39 17.29 -14.24
CA GLU A 122 1.67 17.73 -13.05
C GLU A 122 2.49 17.45 -11.77
N MET A 123 3.05 16.25 -11.62
CA MET A 123 3.88 15.90 -10.46
C MET A 123 5.18 16.70 -10.42
N LYS A 124 5.80 16.98 -11.56
CA LYS A 124 6.99 17.81 -11.61
C LYS A 124 6.71 19.21 -11.12
N VAL A 125 5.69 19.87 -11.63
CA VAL A 125 5.28 21.22 -11.22
C VAL A 125 4.93 21.24 -9.73
N ALA A 126 4.07 20.34 -9.28
CA ALA A 126 3.69 20.23 -7.87
C ALA A 126 4.88 19.99 -6.95
N GLY A 127 5.80 19.11 -7.36
CA GLY A 127 7.02 18.78 -6.61
C GLY A 127 7.99 19.96 -6.50
N GLU A 128 8.15 20.75 -7.57
CA GLU A 128 8.93 21.98 -7.53
C GLU A 128 8.37 22.98 -6.50
N GLN A 129 7.06 23.16 -6.48
CA GLN A 129 6.38 24.03 -5.52
C GLN A 129 6.45 23.47 -4.09
N PHE A 130 6.31 22.15 -3.92
CA PHE A 130 6.50 21.50 -2.63
C PHE A 130 7.91 21.77 -2.06
N ARG A 131 8.95 21.65 -2.87
CA ARG A 131 10.33 21.94 -2.44
C ARG A 131 10.53 23.41 -2.04
N LEU A 132 9.88 24.33 -2.76
CA LEU A 132 9.91 25.77 -2.41
C LEU A 132 9.24 26.06 -1.06
N ALA A 133 8.27 25.25 -0.63
CA ALA A 133 7.65 25.39 0.68
C ALA A 133 8.60 25.04 1.84
N ARG A 134 9.74 24.39 1.59
CA ARG A 134 10.78 24.05 2.57
C ARG A 134 10.23 23.47 3.86
N LEU A 135 9.33 22.49 3.72
CA LEU A 135 8.70 21.84 4.87
C LEU A 135 9.71 21.00 5.64
N PRO A 136 9.65 21.00 6.98
CA PRO A 136 10.51 20.15 7.79
C PRO A 136 10.09 18.68 7.64
N LEU A 137 10.93 17.86 7.00
CA LEU A 137 10.68 16.43 6.82
C LEU A 137 11.58 15.58 7.73
N ASP A 138 11.08 14.45 8.18
CA ASP A 138 11.76 13.40 8.95
C ASP A 138 11.98 12.18 8.05
N GLN A 139 11.03 11.25 8.05
CA GLN A 139 11.09 10.07 7.21
C GLN A 139 10.40 10.32 5.86
N ILE A 140 11.00 9.78 4.82
CA ILE A 140 10.54 9.96 3.44
C ILE A 140 10.37 8.58 2.83
N TYR A 141 9.12 8.21 2.55
CA TYR A 141 8.77 6.88 2.06
C TYR A 141 8.04 6.93 0.73
N SER A 142 8.23 5.87 -0.05
CA SER A 142 7.49 5.60 -1.28
C SER A 142 6.99 4.16 -1.31
N SER A 143 5.91 3.91 -2.02
CA SER A 143 5.57 2.57 -2.48
C SER A 143 6.64 2.04 -3.44
N ARG A 144 6.78 0.71 -3.52
CA ARG A 144 7.72 0.03 -4.44
C ARG A 144 7.30 0.05 -5.91
N TYR A 145 6.10 0.54 -6.22
CA TYR A 145 5.63 0.66 -7.60
C TYR A 145 6.34 1.79 -8.33
N CYS A 146 6.74 1.54 -9.58
CA CYS A 146 7.48 2.51 -10.41
C CYS A 146 6.80 3.88 -10.47
N ARG A 147 5.48 3.93 -10.67
CA ARG A 147 4.71 5.19 -10.70
C ARG A 147 4.79 5.99 -9.39
N ALA A 148 4.90 5.30 -8.25
CA ALA A 148 5.02 5.97 -6.96
C ALA A 148 6.46 6.45 -6.71
N ILE A 149 7.46 5.63 -7.07
CA ILE A 149 8.88 6.00 -6.99
C ILE A 149 9.15 7.22 -7.89
N GLU A 150 8.67 7.17 -9.13
CA GLU A 150 8.83 8.27 -10.09
C GLU A 150 8.13 9.55 -9.60
N SER A 151 6.88 9.42 -9.07
CA SER A 151 6.17 10.56 -8.49
C SER A 151 6.92 11.16 -7.28
N ALA A 152 7.45 10.32 -6.39
CA ALA A 152 8.20 10.78 -5.21
C ALA A 152 9.45 11.56 -5.61
N ALA A 153 10.17 11.12 -6.64
CA ALA A 153 11.40 11.76 -7.11
C ALA A 153 11.18 13.20 -7.60
N PHE A 154 9.96 13.58 -7.99
CA PHE A 154 9.65 14.99 -8.31
C PHE A 154 9.54 15.87 -7.06
N PHE A 155 9.20 15.30 -5.90
CA PHE A 155 8.95 16.04 -4.66
C PHE A 155 10.18 16.08 -3.74
N VAL A 156 10.85 14.94 -3.59
CA VAL A 156 11.88 14.71 -2.58
C VAL A 156 12.97 13.80 -3.10
N ASP A 157 14.16 13.93 -2.56
CA ASP A 157 15.27 13.02 -2.82
C ASP A 157 15.30 11.89 -1.78
N GLY A 158 15.80 10.71 -2.17
CA GLY A 158 16.10 9.62 -1.25
C GLY A 158 14.90 8.94 -0.61
N ALA A 159 13.73 8.96 -1.25
CA ALA A 159 12.55 8.27 -0.74
C ALA A 159 12.81 6.76 -0.61
N GLN A 160 12.59 6.20 0.59
CA GLN A 160 12.75 4.78 0.86
C GLN A 160 11.54 4.00 0.35
N ALA A 161 11.76 3.13 -0.63
CA ALA A 161 10.71 2.28 -1.15
C ALA A 161 10.35 1.18 -0.12
N THR A 162 9.07 1.12 0.30
CA THR A 162 8.60 0.18 1.32
C THR A 162 7.40 -0.63 0.88
N GLN A 163 7.36 -1.89 1.30
CA GLN A 163 6.22 -2.77 1.10
C GLN A 163 4.98 -2.27 1.86
N SER A 164 5.16 -1.59 2.98
CA SER A 164 4.04 -1.05 3.78
C SER A 164 3.14 -0.10 3.00
N LEU A 165 3.66 0.57 1.97
CA LEU A 165 2.91 1.47 1.09
C LEU A 165 2.58 0.87 -0.28
N SER A 166 2.93 -0.39 -0.54
CA SER A 166 2.85 -0.96 -1.89
C SER A 166 1.53 -1.69 -2.19
N GLY A 167 0.79 -2.11 -1.19
CA GLY A 167 -0.46 -2.84 -1.42
C GLY A 167 -0.25 -4.15 -2.20
N GLU A 168 0.93 -4.76 -2.06
CA GLU A 168 1.25 -6.03 -2.67
C GLU A 168 0.52 -7.16 -1.95
N GLY A 169 -0.34 -7.80 -2.66
CA GLY A 169 -1.11 -8.97 -2.30
C GLY A 169 -1.90 -9.36 -3.53
N ASP A 170 -2.28 -10.59 -3.64
CA ASP A 170 -3.20 -11.05 -4.68
C ASP A 170 -4.42 -10.13 -4.72
N PHE A 171 -5.09 -10.05 -5.86
CA PHE A 171 -6.29 -9.22 -6.11
C PHE A 171 -7.43 -9.41 -5.10
N GLY A 172 -7.23 -10.22 -4.06
CA GLY A 172 -8.02 -10.28 -2.84
C GLY A 172 -7.47 -9.28 -1.83
N ILE A 173 -8.36 -8.62 -1.11
CA ILE A 173 -8.00 -7.77 0.01
C ILE A 173 -7.30 -8.66 1.04
N ASP A 174 -5.96 -8.68 1.03
CA ASP A 174 -5.20 -9.28 2.12
C ASP A 174 -5.49 -8.44 3.39
N PRO A 175 -6.18 -8.98 4.39
CA PRO A 175 -6.49 -8.25 5.62
C PRO A 175 -5.24 -7.69 6.31
N SER A 176 -4.08 -8.31 6.09
CA SER A 176 -2.79 -7.88 6.62
C SER A 176 -2.35 -6.53 6.06
N ILE A 177 -2.73 -6.21 4.82
CA ILE A 177 -2.40 -4.92 4.19
C ILE A 177 -3.00 -3.77 4.98
N LYS A 178 -4.28 -3.87 5.36
CA LYS A 178 -4.96 -2.84 6.13
C LYS A 178 -4.24 -2.55 7.44
N GLY A 179 -3.98 -3.59 8.24
CA GLY A 179 -3.30 -3.45 9.54
C GLY A 179 -1.88 -2.87 9.38
N ARG A 180 -1.13 -3.35 8.38
CA ARG A 180 0.22 -2.86 8.08
C ARG A 180 0.24 -1.38 7.71
N VAL A 181 -0.67 -0.94 6.83
CA VAL A 181 -0.76 0.47 6.43
C VAL A 181 -1.25 1.34 7.59
N GLN A 182 -2.21 0.87 8.38
CA GLN A 182 -2.68 1.59 9.56
C GLN A 182 -1.56 1.79 10.58
N ALA A 183 -0.79 0.75 10.88
CA ALA A 183 0.37 0.85 11.76
C ALA A 183 1.43 1.81 11.22
N PHE A 184 1.61 1.86 9.89
CA PHE A 184 2.54 2.76 9.25
C PHE A 184 2.07 4.22 9.30
N LEU A 185 0.76 4.47 9.09
CA LEU A 185 0.15 5.80 9.21
C LEU A 185 0.06 6.31 10.67
N ALA A 186 0.22 5.42 11.67
CA ALA A 186 0.26 5.80 13.08
C ALA A 186 1.67 6.15 13.59
N GLN A 187 2.70 6.02 12.76
CA GLN A 187 4.06 6.39 13.13
C GLN A 187 4.18 7.91 13.28
N ARG A 188 4.63 8.34 14.45
CA ARG A 188 4.79 9.77 14.72
C ARG A 188 6.12 10.27 14.19
N PRO A 189 6.13 11.39 13.45
CA PRO A 189 7.38 12.07 13.09
C PRO A 189 8.13 12.56 14.34
N ALA A 190 9.43 12.81 14.18
CA ALA A 190 10.19 13.55 15.18
C ALA A 190 9.57 14.94 15.44
N ALA A 191 9.77 15.48 16.63
CA ALA A 191 9.20 16.76 17.02
C ALA A 191 9.55 17.87 16.01
N GLY A 192 8.55 18.60 15.54
CA GLY A 192 8.70 19.66 14.56
C GLY A 192 8.97 19.20 13.12
N LYS A 193 8.82 17.91 12.83
CA LYS A 193 9.02 17.31 11.50
C LYS A 193 7.73 16.67 10.99
N ASN A 194 7.67 16.39 9.70
CA ASN A 194 6.58 15.64 9.06
C ASN A 194 7.14 14.38 8.39
N HIS A 195 6.33 13.33 8.29
CA HIS A 195 6.62 12.23 7.39
C HIS A 195 6.08 12.53 5.99
N PHE A 196 6.83 12.17 4.97
CA PHE A 196 6.38 12.18 3.57
C PHE A 196 6.12 10.75 3.11
N MET A 197 4.96 10.51 2.49
CA MET A 197 4.55 9.18 2.02
C MET A 197 3.93 9.27 0.63
N MET A 198 4.57 8.68 -0.39
CA MET A 198 4.04 8.59 -1.76
C MET A 198 3.51 7.18 -2.01
N ALA A 199 2.19 7.04 -2.25
CA ALA A 199 1.58 5.72 -2.37
C ALA A 199 0.31 5.69 -3.26
N HIS A 200 -0.73 4.94 -2.86
CA HIS A 200 -1.87 4.57 -3.70
C HIS A 200 -3.20 4.87 -3.03
N GLY A 201 -4.23 5.17 -3.87
CA GLY A 201 -5.58 5.45 -3.37
C GLY A 201 -6.27 4.23 -2.76
N GLY A 202 -6.04 3.03 -3.29
CA GLY A 202 -6.68 1.80 -2.79
C GLY A 202 -6.29 1.47 -1.34
N ILE A 203 -4.99 1.46 -1.03
CA ILE A 203 -4.51 1.20 0.34
C ILE A 203 -4.87 2.34 1.30
N PHE A 204 -4.92 3.58 0.82
CA PHE A 204 -5.40 4.71 1.60
C PHE A 204 -6.87 4.52 2.00
N TRP A 205 -7.73 4.21 1.04
CA TRP A 205 -9.14 3.92 1.29
C TRP A 205 -9.34 2.75 2.27
N LEU A 206 -8.63 1.64 2.07
CA LEU A 206 -8.69 0.47 2.96
C LEU A 206 -8.36 0.82 4.41
N SER A 207 -7.43 1.74 4.61
CA SER A 207 -6.89 2.07 5.93
C SER A 207 -7.65 3.17 6.64
N THR A 208 -8.14 4.16 5.89
CA THR A 208 -8.79 5.35 6.43
C THR A 208 -10.31 5.40 6.19
N GLY A 209 -10.79 4.72 5.14
CA GLY A 209 -12.15 4.83 4.63
C GLY A 209 -12.36 6.00 3.67
N PHE A 210 -11.33 6.81 3.37
CA PHE A 210 -11.43 8.00 2.54
C PHE A 210 -10.82 7.80 1.15
N ALA A 211 -11.35 8.51 0.17
CA ALA A 211 -10.80 8.53 -1.18
C ALA A 211 -9.77 9.66 -1.35
N ILE A 212 -8.75 9.40 -2.16
CA ILE A 212 -7.76 10.38 -2.60
C ILE A 212 -7.58 10.27 -4.12
N GLN A 213 -7.62 11.38 -4.83
CA GLN A 213 -7.43 11.42 -6.28
C GLN A 213 -5.93 11.30 -6.64
N GLU A 214 -5.63 10.87 -7.87
CA GLU A 214 -4.24 10.85 -8.38
C GLU A 214 -3.65 12.25 -8.35
N GLY A 215 -2.39 12.37 -7.92
CA GLY A 215 -1.67 13.63 -7.76
C GLY A 215 -2.04 14.44 -6.51
N HIS A 216 -3.09 14.07 -5.78
CA HIS A 216 -3.51 14.82 -4.59
C HIS A 216 -2.76 14.40 -3.34
N THR A 217 -2.73 15.33 -2.39
CA THR A 217 -2.15 15.17 -1.05
C THR A 217 -3.24 15.24 0.00
N VAL A 218 -3.10 14.41 1.03
CA VAL A 218 -3.87 14.49 2.27
C VAL A 218 -2.89 14.58 3.43
N VAL A 219 -3.12 15.54 4.31
CA VAL A 219 -2.38 15.68 5.57
C VAL A 219 -3.18 14.98 6.66
N LEU A 220 -2.52 14.07 7.39
CA LEU A 220 -3.12 13.26 8.44
C LEU A 220 -2.47 13.53 9.80
N ASP A 221 -3.28 13.43 10.86
CA ASP A 221 -2.76 13.31 12.22
C ASP A 221 -2.38 11.85 12.51
N PRO A 222 -1.11 11.52 12.78
CA PRO A 222 -0.70 10.14 13.10
C PRO A 222 -1.34 9.61 14.40
N ALA A 223 -1.82 10.47 15.30
CA ALA A 223 -2.57 10.04 16.48
C ALA A 223 -3.98 9.54 16.12
N ASN A 224 -4.55 10.06 15.03
CA ASN A 224 -5.83 9.61 14.49
C ASN A 224 -5.82 9.71 12.94
N PRO A 225 -5.26 8.73 12.21
CA PRO A 225 -5.17 8.76 10.76
C PRO A 225 -6.53 8.80 10.01
N LYS A 226 -7.64 8.75 10.74
CA LYS A 226 -8.99 8.98 10.22
C LYS A 226 -9.41 10.44 10.26
N VAL A 227 -8.57 11.34 10.76
CA VAL A 227 -8.78 12.78 10.72
C VAL A 227 -8.00 13.37 9.57
N ILE A 228 -8.70 14.00 8.64
CA ILE A 228 -8.08 14.75 7.55
C ILE A 228 -7.78 16.15 8.07
N VAL A 229 -6.50 16.45 8.23
CA VAL A 229 -6.06 17.77 8.67
C VAL A 229 -6.15 18.76 7.52
N ALA A 230 -5.64 18.41 6.34
CA ALA A 230 -5.73 19.25 5.15
C ALA A 230 -5.81 18.39 3.87
N ARG A 231 -6.30 18.99 2.79
CA ARG A 231 -6.23 18.47 1.42
C ARG A 231 -5.54 19.50 0.55
N ILE A 232 -4.69 19.01 -0.36
CA ILE A 232 -3.92 19.86 -1.26
C ILE A 232 -3.94 19.20 -2.63
N GLY A 233 -4.53 19.90 -3.61
CA GLY A 233 -4.45 19.48 -5.00
C GLY A 233 -3.06 19.73 -5.59
N PRO A 234 -2.71 19.09 -6.71
CA PRO A 234 -1.39 19.26 -7.32
C PRO A 234 -1.09 20.73 -7.70
N ASN A 235 -2.10 21.49 -8.10
CA ASN A 235 -1.97 22.89 -8.48
C ASN A 235 -2.00 23.88 -7.30
N GLU A 236 -2.23 23.41 -6.07
CA GLU A 236 -2.34 24.26 -4.88
C GLU A 236 -1.02 24.41 -4.12
N TRP A 237 -0.04 23.59 -4.40
CA TRP A 237 1.28 23.66 -3.75
C TRP A 237 1.99 25.00 -3.96
N GLY A 238 1.76 25.65 -5.12
CA GLY A 238 2.30 27.00 -5.38
C GLY A 238 1.82 28.04 -4.37
N ALA A 239 0.52 28.03 -4.06
CA ALA A 239 -0.04 28.95 -3.08
C ALA A 239 0.43 28.64 -1.64
N VAL A 240 0.59 27.34 -1.30
CA VAL A 240 1.18 26.92 -0.01
C VAL A 240 2.63 27.36 0.11
N ALA A 241 3.42 27.23 -0.97
CA ALA A 241 4.81 27.68 -0.99
C ALA A 241 4.94 29.20 -0.83
N GLN A 242 4.10 29.96 -1.52
CA GLN A 242 4.03 31.43 -1.40
C GLN A 242 3.72 31.87 0.03
N ALA A 243 2.78 31.20 0.68
CA ALA A 243 2.37 31.52 2.05
C ALA A 243 3.45 31.20 3.11
N ARG A 244 4.56 30.54 2.72
CA ARG A 244 5.74 30.23 3.54
C ARG A 244 6.87 31.25 3.44
N GLN A 245 6.82 32.12 2.44
CA GLN A 245 7.79 33.20 2.22
C GLN A 245 7.46 34.43 3.05
#